data_6cfbbd5aec71842dd36278c2775daf88
#
_entry.id   6cfbbd5aec71842dd36278c2775daf88
#
_cell.length_a   1.000
_cell.length_b   1.000
_cell.length_c   1.000
_cell.angle_alpha   90.00
_cell.angle_beta   90.00
_cell.angle_gamma   90.00
#
_symmetry.space_group_name_H-M   'P 1'
#
loop_
_entity.id
_entity.type
_entity.pdbx_description
1 polymer ?
#
loop_
_entity_poly.entity_id
_entity_poly.type
_entity_poly.pdbx_seq_one_letter_code
_entity_poly.pdbx_strand_id
1 'polypeptide(L)'
;HTVLSSGDIFVKNDGSEEVHDYSGYDNFPQQHSRKQYPDFSRRPLNDLLNTDWTHYHIRYADVLLMYAECLIETDGDKQLAADLINQVRYRAFVTTSLTDSYAKYRKFNLKESDRVTEDTFNAKYKVKASDDLRAAVRHERRIELAGEGLRFYDLIRWGTFVSTMQKFGKTDEGKYSGAGTLVT
;
A
#
# COMPACT_ATOMS: atom_id res chain seq x y z
N HIS A 1 1.39 5.56 -2.72
CA HIS A 1 1.83 5.02 -4.02
C HIS A 1 2.68 3.76 -3.84
N THR A 2 2.01 2.62 -3.82
CA THR A 2 2.60 1.31 -3.55
C THR A 2 2.92 0.55 -4.85
N VAL A 3 2.39 1.02 -5.96
CA VAL A 3 2.42 0.33 -7.25
C VAL A 3 3.18 1.16 -8.27
N LEU A 4 4.07 0.51 -9.01
CA LEU A 4 4.74 1.04 -10.21
C LEU A 4 3.95 0.64 -11.44
N SER A 5 3.76 1.57 -12.35
CA SER A 5 3.11 1.34 -13.63
C SER A 5 4.09 1.56 -14.79
N SER A 6 3.85 0.91 -15.91
CA SER A 6 4.59 1.23 -17.15
C SER A 6 4.39 2.69 -17.51
N GLY A 7 5.46 3.38 -17.88
CA GLY A 7 5.47 4.82 -18.13
C GLY A 7 5.82 5.69 -16.90
N ASP A 8 5.97 5.12 -15.72
CA ASP A 8 6.49 5.87 -14.57
C ASP A 8 7.94 6.32 -14.83
N ILE A 9 8.23 7.58 -14.54
CA ILE A 9 9.55 8.17 -14.76
C ILE A 9 10.32 8.19 -13.44
N PHE A 10 11.56 7.70 -13.46
CA PHE A 10 12.51 7.79 -12.37
C PHE A 10 13.59 8.80 -12.71
N VAL A 11 13.93 9.63 -11.74
CA VAL A 11 15.09 10.52 -11.85
C VAL A 11 16.26 9.85 -11.14
N LYS A 12 17.35 9.60 -11.87
CA LYS A 12 18.59 9.04 -11.32
C LYS A 12 19.37 10.08 -10.52
N ASN A 13 20.37 9.63 -9.78
CA ASN A 13 21.21 10.52 -8.97
C ASN A 13 21.99 11.58 -9.78
N ASP A 14 22.25 11.29 -11.06
CA ASP A 14 22.89 12.20 -12.00
C ASP A 14 21.91 13.19 -12.65
N GLY A 15 20.62 13.13 -12.26
CA GLY A 15 19.55 13.97 -12.81
C GLY A 15 18.97 13.45 -14.12
N SER A 16 19.49 12.36 -14.69
CA SER A 16 18.92 11.75 -15.87
C SER A 16 17.58 11.05 -15.56
N GLU A 17 16.70 10.99 -16.55
CA GLU A 17 15.38 10.34 -16.43
C GLU A 17 15.43 8.93 -17.05
N GLU A 18 14.79 7.98 -16.39
CA GLU A 18 14.56 6.65 -16.91
C GLU A 18 13.06 6.32 -16.85
N VAL A 19 12.51 5.90 -17.96
CA VAL A 19 11.12 5.45 -18.05
C VAL A 19 11.05 3.98 -17.62
N HIS A 20 10.17 3.69 -16.68
CA HIS A 20 9.89 2.31 -16.29
C HIS A 20 8.99 1.69 -17.36
N ASP A 21 9.58 0.91 -18.26
CA ASP A 21 8.90 0.29 -19.36
C ASP A 21 8.89 -1.24 -19.21
N TYR A 22 7.70 -1.80 -19.18
CA TYR A 22 7.46 -3.25 -19.19
C TYR A 22 6.78 -3.72 -20.48
N SER A 23 6.80 -2.90 -21.54
CA SER A 23 6.13 -3.23 -22.82
C SER A 23 6.64 -4.51 -23.49
N GLY A 24 7.82 -5.00 -23.09
CA GLY A 24 8.39 -6.27 -23.59
C GLY A 24 7.89 -7.55 -22.90
N TYR A 25 7.01 -7.43 -21.92
CA TYR A 25 6.52 -8.57 -21.14
C TYR A 25 4.99 -8.68 -21.27
N ASP A 26 4.52 -9.09 -22.44
CA ASP A 26 3.10 -9.16 -22.80
C ASP A 26 2.22 -10.04 -21.88
N ASN A 27 2.84 -10.86 -21.01
CA ASN A 27 2.14 -11.78 -20.13
C ASN A 27 2.20 -11.42 -18.64
N PHE A 28 2.80 -10.29 -18.26
CA PHE A 28 2.88 -9.86 -16.85
C PHE A 28 2.04 -8.62 -16.61
N PRO A 29 1.39 -8.50 -15.44
CA PRO A 29 0.71 -7.28 -15.07
C PRO A 29 1.71 -6.12 -15.08
N GLN A 30 1.37 -5.05 -15.79
CA GLN A 30 2.21 -3.85 -15.95
C GLN A 30 2.39 -3.04 -14.65
N GLN A 31 2.06 -3.65 -13.51
CA GLN A 31 2.09 -3.03 -12.19
C GLN A 31 2.94 -3.85 -11.23
N HIS A 32 3.94 -3.20 -10.64
CA HIS A 32 4.86 -3.83 -9.69
C HIS A 32 4.82 -3.15 -8.33
N SER A 33 5.13 -3.91 -7.28
CA SER A 33 5.22 -3.35 -5.94
C SER A 33 6.46 -2.46 -5.81
N ARG A 34 6.24 -1.17 -5.58
CA ARG A 34 7.34 -0.23 -5.34
C ARG A 34 8.03 -0.45 -3.99
N LYS A 35 7.33 -0.98 -3.02
CA LYS A 35 7.91 -1.21 -1.67
C LYS A 35 9.09 -2.17 -1.67
N GLN A 36 9.15 -3.04 -2.67
CA GLN A 36 10.22 -4.03 -2.83
C GLN A 36 11.16 -3.73 -3.98
N TYR A 37 11.01 -2.54 -4.59
CA TYR A 37 11.84 -2.13 -5.71
C TYR A 37 12.99 -1.26 -5.19
N PRO A 38 14.25 -1.73 -5.25
CA PRO A 38 15.39 -0.96 -4.80
C PRO A 38 15.58 0.28 -5.66
N ASP A 39 15.93 1.37 -5.04
CA ASP A 39 16.32 2.61 -5.73
C ASP A 39 17.49 2.31 -6.67
N PHE A 40 17.48 2.92 -7.87
CA PHE A 40 18.56 2.75 -8.86
C PHE A 40 19.94 3.10 -8.29
N SER A 41 20.00 4.08 -7.37
CA SER A 41 21.25 4.47 -6.69
C SER A 41 21.85 3.36 -5.81
N ARG A 42 21.05 2.38 -5.42
CA ARG A 42 21.44 1.27 -4.55
C ARG A 42 21.62 -0.04 -5.27
N ARG A 43 21.47 -0.06 -6.59
CA ARG A 43 21.70 -1.28 -7.37
C ARG A 43 23.20 -1.42 -7.67
N PRO A 44 23.81 -2.57 -7.35
CA PRO A 44 25.16 -2.86 -7.82
C PRO A 44 25.15 -2.87 -9.37
N LEU A 45 26.10 -2.16 -9.98
CA LEU A 45 26.18 -2.04 -11.43
C LEU A 45 26.40 -3.38 -12.14
N ASN A 46 26.98 -4.37 -11.46
CA ASN A 46 27.41 -5.63 -12.02
C ASN A 46 26.67 -6.87 -11.49
N ASP A 47 25.72 -6.72 -10.58
CA ASP A 47 24.98 -7.84 -10.00
C ASP A 47 23.53 -7.42 -9.72
N LEU A 48 22.67 -7.73 -10.68
CA LEU A 48 21.24 -7.39 -10.62
C LEU A 48 20.47 -8.21 -9.57
N LEU A 49 21.06 -9.27 -9.03
CA LEU A 49 20.43 -10.16 -8.06
C LEU A 49 20.83 -9.82 -6.62
N ASN A 50 21.93 -9.11 -6.43
CA ASN A 50 22.41 -8.67 -5.12
C ASN A 50 21.96 -7.23 -4.84
N THR A 51 21.34 -7.03 -3.68
CA THR A 51 20.88 -5.72 -3.25
C THR A 51 21.12 -5.59 -1.74
N ASP A 52 21.52 -4.40 -1.31
CA ASP A 52 21.61 -4.03 0.10
C ASP A 52 20.24 -3.69 0.72
N TRP A 53 19.17 -3.98 0.00
CA TRP A 53 17.81 -3.70 0.43
C TRP A 53 17.43 -4.54 1.64
N THR A 54 17.15 -3.86 2.75
CA THR A 54 16.67 -4.52 3.96
C THR A 54 15.20 -4.92 3.79
N HIS A 55 14.92 -6.20 3.93
CA HIS A 55 13.56 -6.68 3.99
C HIS A 55 12.98 -6.46 5.38
N TYR A 56 11.92 -5.67 5.46
CA TYR A 56 11.24 -5.40 6.73
C TYR A 56 10.25 -6.52 7.04
N HIS A 57 10.49 -7.25 8.13
CA HIS A 57 9.55 -8.26 8.61
C HIS A 57 8.38 -7.64 9.38
N ILE A 58 8.65 -6.59 10.15
CA ILE A 58 7.68 -5.85 10.94
C ILE A 58 7.99 -4.36 10.81
N ARG A 59 6.95 -3.56 10.60
CA ARG A 59 7.04 -2.09 10.53
C ARG A 59 6.20 -1.45 11.63
N TYR A 60 6.57 -0.25 12.04
CA TYR A 60 5.83 0.49 13.06
C TYR A 60 4.35 0.66 12.73
N ALA A 61 4.01 0.93 11.45
CA ALA A 61 2.62 1.00 11.02
C ALA A 61 1.85 -0.32 11.24
N ASP A 62 2.49 -1.47 11.03
CA ASP A 62 1.88 -2.77 11.31
C ASP A 62 1.61 -2.94 12.82
N VAL A 63 2.58 -2.55 13.67
CA VAL A 63 2.41 -2.58 15.14
C VAL A 63 1.24 -1.71 15.58
N LEU A 64 1.12 -0.48 15.05
CA LEU A 64 0.01 0.41 15.37
C LEU A 64 -1.35 -0.20 14.98
N LEU A 65 -1.43 -0.80 13.79
CA LEU A 65 -2.66 -1.43 13.31
C LEU A 65 -2.98 -2.74 14.05
N MET A 66 -1.98 -3.51 14.46
CA MET A 66 -2.18 -4.67 15.35
C MET A 66 -2.72 -4.24 16.72
N TYR A 67 -2.17 -3.17 17.30
CA TYR A 67 -2.63 -2.66 18.58
C TYR A 67 -4.07 -2.12 18.47
N ALA A 68 -4.39 -1.36 17.41
CA ALA A 68 -5.76 -0.92 17.16
C ALA A 68 -6.73 -2.11 17.07
N GLU A 69 -6.33 -3.16 16.35
CA GLU A 69 -7.15 -4.37 16.22
C GLU A 69 -7.35 -5.08 17.56
N CYS A 70 -6.31 -5.20 18.40
CA CYS A 70 -6.43 -5.75 19.74
C CYS A 70 -7.46 -4.98 20.59
N LEU A 71 -7.40 -3.64 20.58
CA LEU A 71 -8.37 -2.81 21.30
C LEU A 71 -9.80 -3.04 20.80
N ILE A 72 -9.99 -3.16 19.49
CA ILE A 72 -11.30 -3.40 18.89
C ILE A 72 -11.86 -4.79 19.26
N GLU A 73 -11.03 -5.81 19.20
CA GLU A 73 -11.47 -7.20 19.46
C GLU A 73 -11.67 -7.51 20.95
N THR A 74 -11.09 -6.70 21.85
CA THR A 74 -11.26 -6.83 23.30
C THR A 74 -12.24 -5.83 23.92
N ASP A 75 -13.04 -5.13 23.09
CA ASP A 75 -13.91 -4.02 23.52
C ASP A 75 -13.19 -2.96 24.37
N GLY A 76 -11.93 -2.70 24.05
CA GLY A 76 -11.10 -1.70 24.71
C GLY A 76 -11.41 -0.27 24.25
N ASP A 77 -10.45 0.64 24.44
CA ASP A 77 -10.62 2.06 24.13
C ASP A 77 -10.79 2.29 22.63
N LYS A 78 -12.03 2.58 22.23
CA LYS A 78 -12.42 2.83 20.82
C LYS A 78 -11.81 4.13 20.28
N GLN A 79 -11.64 5.14 21.14
CA GLN A 79 -11.02 6.40 20.72
C GLN A 79 -9.54 6.18 20.41
N LEU A 80 -8.82 5.47 21.29
CA LEU A 80 -7.43 5.12 21.06
C LEU A 80 -7.28 4.27 19.79
N ALA A 81 -8.16 3.29 19.58
CA ALA A 81 -8.14 2.47 18.36
C ALA A 81 -8.31 3.31 17.09
N ALA A 82 -9.26 4.26 17.09
CA ALA A 82 -9.45 5.20 15.98
C ALA A 82 -8.22 6.09 15.78
N ASP A 83 -7.60 6.58 16.85
CA ASP A 83 -6.42 7.45 16.77
C ASP A 83 -5.21 6.71 16.20
N LEU A 84 -5.00 5.45 16.57
CA LEU A 84 -3.93 4.60 16.00
C LEU A 84 -4.11 4.38 14.50
N ILE A 85 -5.33 4.10 14.05
CA ILE A 85 -5.66 3.99 12.62
C ILE A 85 -5.40 5.32 11.91
N ASN A 86 -5.84 6.42 12.51
CA ASN A 86 -5.67 7.76 11.95
C ASN A 86 -4.21 8.19 11.87
N GLN A 87 -3.36 7.77 12.79
CA GLN A 87 -1.92 8.05 12.73
C GLN A 87 -1.29 7.46 11.46
N VAL A 88 -1.63 6.23 11.09
CA VAL A 88 -1.16 5.59 9.86
C VAL A 88 -1.72 6.29 8.64
N ARG A 89 -3.03 6.53 8.64
CA ARG A 89 -3.75 7.15 7.53
C ARG A 89 -3.31 8.60 7.29
N TYR A 90 -3.17 9.39 8.35
CA TYR A 90 -2.73 10.79 8.27
C TYR A 90 -1.37 10.92 7.58
N ARG A 91 -0.42 10.09 7.97
CA ARG A 91 0.90 10.06 7.34
C ARG A 91 0.79 9.81 5.83
N ALA A 92 -0.10 8.92 5.39
CA ALA A 92 -0.25 8.58 3.98
C ALA A 92 -0.91 9.71 3.16
N PHE A 93 -1.81 10.48 3.78
CA PHE A 93 -2.59 11.52 3.09
C PHE A 93 -1.96 12.91 3.16
N VAL A 94 -1.43 13.29 4.31
CA VAL A 94 -1.03 14.69 4.58
C VAL A 94 0.48 14.92 4.39
N THR A 95 1.31 13.92 4.60
CA THR A 95 2.77 14.06 4.44
C THR A 95 3.24 14.05 2.99
N THR A 96 2.38 13.80 2.04
CA THR A 96 2.69 13.97 0.62
C THR A 96 2.69 15.45 0.25
N SER A 97 3.67 16.19 0.75
CA SER A 97 4.01 17.49 0.18
C SER A 97 4.49 17.25 -1.26
N LEU A 98 3.90 17.98 -2.20
CA LEU A 98 4.35 17.98 -3.60
C LEU A 98 5.80 18.50 -3.74
N THR A 99 6.34 19.09 -2.68
CA THR A 99 7.72 19.61 -2.57
C THR A 99 8.67 18.60 -1.96
N ASP A 100 8.20 17.49 -1.42
CA ASP A 100 9.06 16.46 -0.86
C ASP A 100 9.89 15.76 -1.95
N SER A 101 11.02 15.23 -1.55
CA SER A 101 11.96 14.50 -2.40
C SER A 101 11.29 13.43 -3.27
N TYR A 102 10.12 12.96 -2.87
CA TYR A 102 9.31 12.02 -3.60
C TYR A 102 8.69 12.59 -4.89
N ALA A 103 8.19 13.82 -4.86
CA ALA A 103 7.70 14.51 -6.04
C ALA A 103 8.87 14.90 -6.96
N LYS A 104 10.07 15.09 -6.39
CA LYS A 104 11.30 15.36 -7.14
C LYS A 104 11.74 14.15 -7.98
N TYR A 105 11.48 12.93 -7.52
CA TYR A 105 11.91 11.69 -8.20
C TYR A 105 10.83 11.03 -9.07
N ARG A 106 9.62 11.59 -9.11
CA ARG A 106 8.55 11.13 -9.99
C ARG A 106 7.75 12.32 -10.51
N LYS A 107 7.67 12.45 -11.82
CA LYS A 107 6.75 13.39 -12.45
C LYS A 107 5.33 12.84 -12.35
N PHE A 108 4.66 13.08 -11.24
CA PHE A 108 3.22 12.90 -11.17
C PHE A 108 2.55 14.13 -11.75
N ASN A 109 1.53 13.95 -12.59
CA ASN A 109 0.62 15.01 -13.00
C ASN A 109 -0.35 15.38 -11.84
N LEU A 110 0.17 15.45 -10.61
CA LEU A 110 -0.60 15.89 -9.46
C LEU A 110 -0.76 17.41 -9.51
N LYS A 111 -2.01 17.84 -9.46
CA LYS A 111 -2.34 19.26 -9.33
C LYS A 111 -2.35 19.63 -7.84
N GLU A 112 -2.10 20.89 -7.52
CA GLU A 112 -2.25 21.40 -6.14
C GLU A 112 -3.65 21.15 -5.58
N SER A 113 -4.67 21.09 -6.46
CA SER A 113 -6.04 20.70 -6.09
C SER A 113 -6.16 19.25 -5.54
N ASP A 114 -5.21 18.38 -5.84
CA ASP A 114 -5.23 16.99 -5.41
C ASP A 114 -4.59 16.80 -4.03
N ARG A 115 -4.08 17.89 -3.46
CA ARG A 115 -3.45 17.90 -2.16
C ARG A 115 -4.47 17.75 -1.05
N VAL A 116 -4.26 16.78 -0.20
CA VAL A 116 -5.08 16.60 1.01
C VAL A 116 -4.50 17.46 2.13
N THR A 117 -5.22 18.50 2.49
CA THR A 117 -4.91 19.34 3.67
C THR A 117 -5.36 18.63 4.95
N GLU A 118 -4.88 19.11 6.11
CA GLU A 118 -5.31 18.61 7.41
C GLU A 118 -6.84 18.77 7.60
N ASP A 119 -7.39 19.91 7.17
CA ASP A 119 -8.84 20.15 7.24
C ASP A 119 -9.61 19.15 6.39
N THR A 120 -9.13 18.90 5.17
CA THR A 120 -9.75 17.89 4.28
C THR A 120 -9.63 16.49 4.88
N PHE A 121 -8.48 16.16 5.48
CA PHE A 121 -8.31 14.89 6.18
C PHE A 121 -9.31 14.74 7.32
N ASN A 122 -9.39 15.73 8.21
CA ASN A 122 -10.29 15.70 9.36
C ASN A 122 -11.77 15.63 8.95
N ALA A 123 -12.15 16.28 7.84
CA ALA A 123 -13.53 16.30 7.35
C ALA A 123 -13.96 15.01 6.64
N LYS A 124 -13.05 14.37 5.88
CA LYS A 124 -13.44 13.31 4.95
C LYS A 124 -12.83 11.94 5.26
N TYR A 125 -11.62 11.88 5.82
CA TYR A 125 -10.83 10.64 5.87
C TYR A 125 -10.58 10.12 7.27
N LYS A 126 -10.76 10.98 8.29
CA LYS A 126 -10.54 10.62 9.68
C LYS A 126 -11.57 9.61 10.16
N VAL A 127 -11.11 8.51 10.71
CA VAL A 127 -11.94 7.51 11.39
C VAL A 127 -12.35 8.02 12.75
N LYS A 128 -13.62 7.84 13.12
CA LYS A 128 -14.19 8.21 14.42
C LYS A 128 -14.42 6.98 15.28
N ALA A 129 -14.41 7.14 16.57
CA ALA A 129 -14.71 6.05 17.52
C ALA A 129 -16.11 5.45 17.35
N SER A 130 -17.03 6.20 16.72
CA SER A 130 -18.39 5.77 16.41
C SER A 130 -18.52 4.96 15.11
N ASP A 131 -17.47 4.91 14.29
CA ASP A 131 -17.47 4.19 13.02
C ASP A 131 -17.32 2.67 13.23
N ASP A 132 -17.51 1.89 12.18
CA ASP A 132 -17.13 0.48 12.19
C ASP A 132 -15.60 0.34 12.19
N LEU A 133 -15.03 0.36 13.40
CA LEU A 133 -13.59 0.31 13.59
C LEU A 133 -12.96 -0.98 13.09
N ARG A 134 -13.71 -2.11 13.14
CA ARG A 134 -13.23 -3.40 12.62
C ARG A 134 -13.08 -3.34 11.10
N ALA A 135 -14.06 -2.80 10.41
CA ALA A 135 -13.95 -2.57 8.97
C ALA A 135 -12.84 -1.56 8.64
N ALA A 136 -12.70 -0.49 9.42
CA ALA A 136 -11.70 0.54 9.23
C ALA A 136 -10.27 0.01 9.37
N VAL A 137 -9.95 -0.74 10.43
CA VAL A 137 -8.61 -1.30 10.64
C VAL A 137 -8.26 -2.35 9.57
N ARG A 138 -9.22 -3.20 9.19
CA ARG A 138 -9.01 -4.20 8.13
C ARG A 138 -8.78 -3.55 6.77
N HIS A 139 -9.47 -2.46 6.50
CA HIS A 139 -9.26 -1.67 5.28
C HIS A 139 -7.88 -1.00 5.29
N GLU A 140 -7.50 -0.36 6.39
CA GLU A 140 -6.21 0.30 6.52
C GLU A 140 -5.04 -0.69 6.40
N ARG A 141 -5.11 -1.86 7.06
CA ARG A 141 -4.13 -2.94 6.89
C ARG A 141 -3.98 -3.36 5.43
N ARG A 142 -5.10 -3.50 4.71
CA ARG A 142 -5.09 -3.88 3.30
C ARG A 142 -4.32 -2.87 2.45
N ILE A 143 -4.50 -1.58 2.69
CA ILE A 143 -3.86 -0.51 1.91
C ILE A 143 -2.42 -0.30 2.34
N GLU A 144 -2.19 -0.12 3.63
CA GLU A 144 -0.87 0.21 4.18
C GLU A 144 0.14 -0.91 3.97
N LEU A 145 -0.30 -2.17 4.13
CA LEU A 145 0.57 -3.35 4.03
C LEU A 145 0.50 -4.03 2.65
N ALA A 146 -0.09 -3.38 1.67
CA ALA A 146 -0.16 -3.90 0.31
C ALA A 146 1.25 -4.15 -0.25
N GLY A 147 1.44 -5.31 -0.88
CA GLY A 147 2.73 -5.73 -1.44
C GLY A 147 3.76 -6.27 -0.42
N GLU A 148 3.38 -6.43 0.85
CA GLU A 148 4.27 -6.93 1.91
C GLU A 148 4.01 -8.41 2.29
N GLY A 149 3.13 -9.09 1.56
CA GLY A 149 2.83 -10.52 1.79
C GLY A 149 1.89 -10.80 2.96
N LEU A 150 1.48 -9.78 3.73
CA LEU A 150 0.70 -9.95 4.97
C LEU A 150 -0.79 -10.24 4.74
N ARG A 151 -1.33 -9.88 3.56
CA ARG A 151 -2.76 -10.00 3.27
C ARG A 151 -3.32 -11.41 3.43
N PHE A 152 -2.58 -12.41 3.01
CA PHE A 152 -2.98 -13.81 3.11
C PHE A 152 -3.20 -14.21 4.58
N TYR A 153 -2.26 -13.88 5.45
CA TYR A 153 -2.35 -14.19 6.89
C TYR A 153 -3.50 -13.44 7.56
N ASP A 154 -3.72 -12.17 7.20
CA ASP A 154 -4.85 -11.39 7.69
C ASP A 154 -6.19 -12.05 7.34
N LEU A 155 -6.36 -12.48 6.09
CA LEU A 155 -7.61 -13.12 5.65
C LEU A 155 -7.87 -14.47 6.35
N ILE A 156 -6.81 -15.25 6.61
CA ILE A 156 -6.93 -16.51 7.35
C ILE A 156 -7.33 -16.26 8.80
N ARG A 157 -6.61 -15.41 9.52
CA ARG A 157 -6.90 -15.15 10.93
C ARG A 157 -8.26 -14.48 11.16
N TRP A 158 -8.78 -13.75 10.17
CA TRP A 158 -10.13 -13.20 10.20
C TRP A 158 -11.21 -14.19 9.76
N GLY A 159 -10.86 -15.40 9.30
CA GLY A 159 -11.80 -16.38 8.80
C GLY A 159 -12.49 -15.99 7.50
N THR A 160 -11.94 -15.04 6.75
CA THR A 160 -12.57 -14.46 5.55
C THR A 160 -11.87 -14.85 4.25
N PHE A 161 -10.86 -15.71 4.30
CA PHE A 161 -10.07 -16.07 3.12
C PHE A 161 -10.92 -16.64 1.99
N VAL A 162 -11.68 -17.71 2.27
CA VAL A 162 -12.49 -18.40 1.25
C VAL A 162 -13.51 -17.46 0.61
N SER A 163 -14.27 -16.74 1.44
CA SER A 163 -15.29 -15.81 0.94
C SER A 163 -14.69 -14.65 0.12
N THR A 164 -13.51 -14.18 0.50
CA THR A 164 -12.78 -13.15 -0.23
C THR A 164 -12.30 -13.67 -1.58
N MET A 165 -11.72 -14.87 -1.62
CA MET A 165 -11.25 -15.48 -2.87
C MET A 165 -12.40 -15.81 -3.83
N GLN A 166 -13.53 -16.29 -3.32
CA GLN A 166 -14.71 -16.51 -4.14
C GLN A 166 -15.27 -15.22 -4.76
N LYS A 167 -15.24 -14.12 -4.00
CA LYS A 167 -15.62 -12.80 -4.53
C LYS A 167 -14.64 -12.33 -5.58
N PHE A 168 -13.35 -12.44 -5.31
CA PHE A 168 -12.28 -12.05 -6.23
C PHE A 168 -12.35 -12.85 -7.54
N GLY A 169 -12.54 -14.16 -7.48
CA GLY A 169 -12.68 -15.01 -8.67
C GLY A 169 -13.86 -14.67 -9.59
N LYS A 170 -14.83 -13.87 -9.11
CA LYS A 170 -15.94 -13.34 -9.89
C LYS A 170 -15.64 -11.98 -10.54
N THR A 171 -14.55 -11.34 -10.17
CA THR A 171 -14.10 -10.08 -10.78
C THR A 171 -13.36 -10.36 -12.10
N ASP A 172 -13.20 -9.34 -12.92
CA ASP A 172 -12.44 -9.50 -14.16
C ASP A 172 -10.97 -9.80 -13.89
N GLU A 173 -10.37 -9.16 -12.89
CA GLU A 173 -9.01 -9.47 -12.44
C GLU A 173 -8.87 -10.92 -11.98
N GLY A 174 -9.87 -11.44 -11.25
CA GLY A 174 -9.90 -12.82 -10.80
C GLY A 174 -9.95 -13.82 -11.93
N LYS A 175 -10.67 -13.52 -13.00
CA LYS A 175 -10.72 -14.36 -14.21
C LYS A 175 -9.37 -14.44 -14.91
N TYR A 176 -8.66 -13.32 -15.03
CA TYR A 176 -7.33 -13.28 -15.64
C TYR A 176 -6.27 -14.01 -14.81
N SER A 177 -6.39 -14.00 -13.50
CA SER A 177 -5.46 -14.71 -12.60
C SER A 177 -5.73 -16.21 -12.48
N GLY A 178 -6.76 -16.74 -13.14
CA GLY A 178 -7.17 -18.14 -12.98
C GLY A 178 -7.84 -18.45 -11.62
N ALA A 179 -8.04 -17.47 -10.76
CA ALA A 179 -8.66 -17.65 -9.44
C ALA A 179 -10.13 -18.11 -9.52
N GLY A 180 -10.76 -17.96 -10.68
CA GLY A 180 -12.12 -18.43 -10.93
C GLY A 180 -12.28 -19.95 -10.98
N THR A 181 -11.21 -20.69 -11.04
CA THR A 181 -11.17 -22.17 -11.04
C THR A 181 -10.94 -22.78 -9.66
N LEU A 182 -10.87 -21.99 -8.62
CA LEU A 182 -10.88 -22.50 -7.24
C LEU A 182 -12.28 -22.95 -6.86
N VAL A 183 -12.47 -24.14 -7.14
CA VAL A 183 -13.52 -25.11 -7.05
C VAL A 183 -14.23 -25.13 -5.70
N THR A 184 -15.45 -25.25 -5.83
CA THR A 184 -16.50 -25.97 -5.07
C THR A 184 -16.00 -27.03 -4.10
#